data_af141204391a0911ac4eacede04fd3c5
#
_entry.id   af141204391a0911ac4eacede04fd3c5
#
_cell.length_a   1.000
_cell.length_b   1.000
_cell.length_c   1.000
_cell.angle_alpha   90.00
_cell.angle_beta   90.00
_cell.angle_gamma   90.00
#
_symmetry.space_group_name_H-M   'P 1'
#
loop_
_entity.id
_entity.type
_entity.pdbx_description
1 polymer ?
#
loop_
_entity_poly.entity_id
_entity_poly.type
_entity_poly.pdbx_seq_one_letter_code
_entity_poly.pdbx_strand_id
1 'polypeptide(L)'
;MLIRRCAVLFLEPREDLDIDWTSLFAGEGALGATMRWVALAPHLGEEVEVTLPEMAALGDIGFTLWQDRAGCEERHGADHVARLLQAGLLIGDDADDATGAAFRERDETLRSQHWRPLSAAAHMFSRWGDMRVDKGMQFPSFEELVVSYGTPPGPAIERCADGQAIMLPPPERARLDDTLFQRYTGRNFDGAAVLPMATASRLLQRAFGSQGEREMAPDAFVLKKLSPSAGGLHPTEVYVMAQRVEGVAPGLYHYHPVRHALEPLAAMDTAQTAELAMRMVADQDWFVDAPMMIVLAARVERNFWKYRNHAKAYRALLLDAGHLSQTFYLLATEAGMPAFVTAAVNEVDIERAFGLDPLKDMVVAVCGCGMASGAQDTVEMRYEP
;
A
#
# COMPACT_ATOMS: atom_id res chain seq x y z
N MET A 1 27.86 9.48 25.19
CA MET A 1 26.84 9.17 24.18
C MET A 1 26.56 7.68 24.19
N LEU A 2 25.31 7.31 24.34
CA LEU A 2 24.87 5.94 24.25
C LEU A 2 24.33 5.64 22.85
N ILE A 3 24.51 4.42 22.39
CA ILE A 3 24.03 3.96 21.09
C ILE A 3 23.35 2.59 21.22
N ARG A 4 22.46 2.31 20.30
CA ARG A 4 21.86 0.97 20.09
C ARG A 4 21.57 0.76 18.61
N ARG A 5 21.37 -0.47 18.19
CA ARG A 5 20.91 -0.77 16.84
C ARG A 5 19.42 -0.38 16.70
N CYS A 6 19.00 -0.02 15.49
CA CYS A 6 17.58 0.17 15.16
C CYS A 6 16.74 -1.08 15.47
N ALA A 7 15.44 -0.90 15.72
CA ALA A 7 14.53 -1.96 16.17
C ALA A 7 14.41 -3.12 15.19
N VAL A 8 14.26 -2.78 13.91
CA VAL A 8 14.06 -3.75 12.84
C VAL A 8 15.16 -3.58 11.80
N LEU A 9 15.84 -4.68 11.52
CA LEU A 9 16.91 -4.74 10.53
C LEU A 9 16.90 -6.11 9.87
N PHE A 10 16.96 -6.12 8.54
CA PHE A 10 17.26 -7.29 7.72
C PHE A 10 18.49 -7.01 6.90
N LEU A 11 19.32 -8.03 6.68
CA LEU A 11 20.50 -7.96 5.82
C LEU A 11 20.28 -8.89 4.64
N GLU A 12 20.33 -8.33 3.44
CA GLU A 12 20.08 -9.03 2.18
C GLU A 12 21.36 -9.07 1.36
N PRO A 13 21.86 -10.28 0.99
CA PRO A 13 22.93 -10.41 0.02
C PRO A 13 22.38 -10.17 -1.39
N ARG A 14 23.08 -9.38 -2.19
CA ARG A 14 22.78 -9.17 -3.60
C ARG A 14 24.00 -9.48 -4.46
N GLU A 15 23.74 -10.13 -5.57
CA GLU A 15 24.75 -10.45 -6.56
C GLU A 15 24.61 -9.49 -7.74
N ASP A 16 25.64 -8.69 -7.98
CA ASP A 16 25.75 -7.83 -9.15
C ASP A 16 26.61 -8.57 -10.19
N LEU A 17 26.01 -8.81 -11.36
CA LEU A 17 26.69 -9.43 -12.48
C LEU A 17 27.34 -8.35 -13.34
N ASP A 18 28.65 -8.40 -13.44
CA ASP A 18 29.43 -7.51 -14.29
C ASP A 18 30.00 -8.25 -15.51
N ILE A 19 29.97 -7.57 -16.65
CA ILE A 19 30.66 -8.08 -17.84
C ILE A 19 32.07 -7.49 -17.86
N ASP A 20 33.06 -8.34 -17.64
CA ASP A 20 34.47 -7.97 -17.88
C ASP A 20 34.73 -7.93 -19.39
N TRP A 21 34.60 -6.73 -19.94
CA TRP A 21 34.85 -6.49 -21.35
C TRP A 21 36.26 -6.85 -21.79
N THR A 22 37.26 -6.75 -20.89
CA THR A 22 38.66 -7.09 -21.20
C THR A 22 38.80 -8.59 -21.41
N SER A 23 38.26 -9.39 -20.52
CA SER A 23 38.22 -10.85 -20.62
C SER A 23 37.36 -11.31 -21.81
N LEU A 24 36.26 -10.62 -22.08
CA LEU A 24 35.40 -10.91 -23.24
C LEU A 24 36.14 -10.74 -24.57
N PHE A 25 36.91 -9.65 -24.70
CA PHE A 25 37.72 -9.41 -25.93
C PHE A 25 38.94 -10.32 -26.02
N ALA A 26 39.41 -10.88 -24.90
CA ALA A 26 40.47 -11.87 -24.86
C ALA A 26 39.97 -13.31 -25.16
N GLY A 27 38.65 -13.51 -25.27
CA GLY A 27 38.04 -14.85 -25.50
C GLY A 27 37.99 -15.70 -24.25
N GLU A 28 38.09 -15.10 -23.06
CA GLU A 28 37.97 -15.72 -21.76
C GLU A 28 36.55 -15.56 -21.17
N GLY A 29 36.25 -16.26 -20.09
CA GLY A 29 34.97 -16.11 -19.39
C GLY A 29 34.75 -14.67 -18.89
N ALA A 30 33.69 -14.02 -19.39
CA ALA A 30 33.50 -12.58 -19.25
C ALA A 30 32.48 -12.20 -18.14
N LEU A 31 31.91 -13.14 -17.41
CA LEU A 31 30.98 -12.87 -16.32
C LEU A 31 31.72 -12.88 -15.00
N GLY A 32 31.78 -11.72 -14.36
CA GLY A 32 32.14 -11.50 -12.97
C GLY A 32 30.88 -11.37 -12.11
N ALA A 33 30.95 -11.84 -10.87
CA ALA A 33 29.90 -11.64 -9.88
C ALA A 33 30.49 -10.98 -8.64
N THR A 34 29.90 -9.87 -8.22
CA THR A 34 30.30 -9.19 -6.98
C THR A 34 29.14 -9.24 -5.99
N MET A 35 29.43 -9.72 -4.77
CA MET A 35 28.44 -9.74 -3.69
C MET A 35 28.48 -8.43 -2.92
N ARG A 36 27.33 -7.77 -2.80
CA ARG A 36 27.13 -6.65 -1.89
C ARG A 36 26.05 -6.96 -0.86
N TRP A 37 26.10 -6.28 0.26
CA TRP A 37 25.13 -6.46 1.34
C TRP A 37 24.31 -5.18 1.52
N VAL A 38 23.01 -5.36 1.64
CA VAL A 38 22.05 -4.26 1.82
C VAL A 38 21.32 -4.44 3.15
N ALA A 39 21.29 -3.37 3.93
CA ALA A 39 20.52 -3.29 5.16
C ALA A 39 19.13 -2.70 4.84
N LEU A 40 18.08 -3.44 5.20
CA LEU A 40 16.68 -3.06 5.10
C LEU A 40 16.18 -2.70 6.50
N ALA A 41 16.12 -1.40 6.78
CA ALA A 41 15.66 -0.86 8.05
C ALA A 41 14.38 -0.03 7.83
N PRO A 42 13.19 -0.54 8.21
CA PRO A 42 11.90 0.07 7.87
C PRO A 42 11.72 1.53 8.32
N HIS A 43 12.35 1.94 9.42
CA HIS A 43 12.28 3.33 9.89
C HIS A 43 13.00 4.32 8.95
N LEU A 44 13.93 3.85 8.12
CA LEU A 44 14.60 4.67 7.09
C LEU A 44 13.74 4.80 5.84
N GLY A 45 13.11 3.69 5.39
CA GLY A 45 12.33 3.64 4.16
C GLY A 45 13.19 3.57 2.90
N GLU A 46 14.51 3.47 3.04
CA GLU A 46 15.49 3.33 1.97
C GLU A 46 16.51 2.24 2.31
N GLU A 47 17.16 1.71 1.28
CA GLU A 47 18.17 0.67 1.38
C GLU A 47 19.53 1.30 1.71
N VAL A 48 20.29 0.66 2.60
CA VAL A 48 21.63 1.11 2.96
C VAL A 48 22.64 -0.01 2.69
N GLU A 49 23.61 0.24 1.81
CA GLU A 49 24.70 -0.71 1.59
C GLU A 49 25.61 -0.76 2.81
N VAL A 50 26.01 -1.98 3.20
CA VAL A 50 26.85 -2.24 4.38
C VAL A 50 27.99 -3.18 4.07
N THR A 51 29.14 -2.95 4.72
CA THR A 51 30.33 -3.78 4.61
C THR A 51 30.31 -4.93 5.63
N LEU A 52 31.13 -5.94 5.44
CA LEU A 52 31.26 -7.06 6.40
C LEU A 52 31.60 -6.61 7.84
N PRO A 53 32.54 -5.65 8.06
CA PRO A 53 32.79 -5.13 9.41
C PRO A 53 31.58 -4.42 10.02
N GLU A 54 30.82 -3.69 9.22
CA GLU A 54 29.59 -3.03 9.68
C GLU A 54 28.48 -4.04 10.02
N MET A 55 28.35 -5.10 9.24
CA MET A 55 27.45 -6.21 9.57
C MET A 55 27.81 -6.87 10.89
N ALA A 56 29.12 -7.05 11.18
CA ALA A 56 29.58 -7.57 12.46
C ALA A 56 29.19 -6.64 13.62
N ALA A 57 29.35 -5.33 13.45
CA ALA A 57 28.91 -4.34 14.44
C ALA A 57 27.37 -4.37 14.64
N LEU A 58 26.61 -4.44 13.57
CA LEU A 58 25.14 -4.54 13.62
C LEU A 58 24.66 -5.86 14.26
N GLY A 59 25.46 -6.93 14.16
CA GLY A 59 25.19 -8.22 14.80
C GLY A 59 25.47 -8.21 16.32
N ASP A 60 26.49 -7.47 16.77
CA ASP A 60 26.91 -7.39 18.17
C ASP A 60 26.11 -6.32 18.96
N ILE A 61 25.86 -5.16 18.36
CA ILE A 61 25.16 -4.06 19.03
C ILE A 61 23.65 -4.35 19.07
N GLY A 62 23.14 -4.57 20.29
CA GLY A 62 21.74 -4.91 20.52
C GLY A 62 20.78 -3.76 20.22
N PHE A 63 19.52 -4.09 19.95
CA PHE A 63 18.47 -3.12 19.64
C PHE A 63 17.62 -2.70 20.85
N THR A 64 17.82 -3.35 22.00
CA THR A 64 17.03 -3.07 23.21
C THR A 64 17.79 -2.21 24.21
N LEU A 65 19.03 -2.61 24.52
CA LEU A 65 19.84 -1.96 25.52
C LEU A 65 20.76 -0.92 24.90
N TRP A 66 20.79 0.25 25.50
CA TRP A 66 21.75 1.30 25.18
C TRP A 66 23.16 0.89 25.64
N GLN A 67 24.16 1.08 24.81
CA GLN A 67 25.57 0.74 25.05
C GLN A 67 26.43 2.00 24.92
N ASP A 68 27.53 2.03 25.62
CA ASP A 68 28.48 3.13 25.48
C ASP A 68 29.14 3.12 24.09
N ARG A 69 29.12 4.26 23.43
CA ARG A 69 29.68 4.44 22.09
C ARG A 69 31.16 4.11 22.04
N ALA A 70 31.95 4.61 22.98
CA ALA A 70 33.41 4.39 22.98
C ALA A 70 33.77 2.90 23.07
N GLY A 71 33.06 2.13 23.91
CA GLY A 71 33.24 0.68 23.99
C GLY A 71 32.84 -0.06 22.69
N CYS A 72 31.85 0.45 21.96
CA CYS A 72 31.49 -0.10 20.64
C CYS A 72 32.54 0.25 19.58
N GLU A 73 33.06 1.48 19.59
CA GLU A 73 34.14 1.91 18.69
C GLU A 73 35.44 1.14 18.90
N GLU A 74 35.76 0.81 20.14
CA GLU A 74 36.94 -0.05 20.46
C GLU A 74 36.79 -1.45 19.84
N ARG A 75 35.59 -2.04 19.85
CA ARG A 75 35.34 -3.38 19.31
C ARG A 75 35.21 -3.44 17.80
N HIS A 76 34.60 -2.42 17.18
CA HIS A 76 34.19 -2.46 15.78
C HIS A 76 34.85 -1.41 14.89
N GLY A 77 35.67 -0.50 15.47
CA GLY A 77 36.28 0.62 14.76
C GLY A 77 35.40 1.87 14.73
N ALA A 78 36.03 3.00 15.03
CA ALA A 78 35.34 4.30 15.12
C ALA A 78 34.65 4.71 13.81
N ASP A 79 35.30 4.47 12.67
CA ASP A 79 34.78 4.84 11.34
C ASP A 79 33.51 4.05 10.99
N HIS A 80 33.46 2.75 11.29
CA HIS A 80 32.29 1.91 11.03
C HIS A 80 31.11 2.33 11.92
N VAL A 81 31.35 2.56 13.21
CA VAL A 81 30.30 3.04 14.13
C VAL A 81 29.77 4.40 13.71
N ALA A 82 30.68 5.32 13.34
CA ALA A 82 30.27 6.66 12.88
C ALA A 82 29.43 6.60 11.61
N ARG A 83 29.84 5.80 10.61
CA ARG A 83 29.08 5.60 9.39
C ARG A 83 27.71 4.98 9.62
N LEU A 84 27.61 3.99 10.48
CA LEU A 84 26.33 3.36 10.85
C LEU A 84 25.39 4.32 11.58
N LEU A 85 25.90 5.22 12.42
CA LEU A 85 25.13 6.31 13.05
C LEU A 85 24.66 7.30 12.01
N GLN A 86 25.54 7.74 11.10
CA GLN A 86 25.18 8.65 10.01
C GLN A 86 24.10 8.06 9.08
N ALA A 87 24.17 6.76 8.83
CA ALA A 87 23.17 6.02 8.04
C ALA A 87 21.88 5.69 8.81
N GLY A 88 21.79 6.00 10.11
CA GLY A 88 20.60 5.69 10.93
C GLY A 88 20.43 4.20 11.28
N LEU A 89 21.38 3.34 10.98
CA LEU A 89 21.33 1.90 11.35
C LEU A 89 21.68 1.69 12.83
N LEU A 90 22.50 2.56 13.39
CA LEU A 90 22.66 2.76 14.83
C LEU A 90 21.95 4.05 15.25
N ILE A 91 21.29 4.01 16.38
CA ILE A 91 20.54 5.11 16.97
C ILE A 91 21.32 5.65 18.16
N GLY A 92 21.59 6.94 18.16
CA GLY A 92 22.24 7.65 19.26
C GLY A 92 21.26 8.34 20.20
N ASP A 93 21.67 8.60 21.43
CA ASP A 93 20.89 9.34 22.44
C ASP A 93 21.18 10.86 22.45
N ASP A 94 22.06 11.33 21.54
CA ASP A 94 22.45 12.73 21.45
C ASP A 94 21.24 13.59 21.06
N ALA A 95 20.91 14.55 21.92
CA ALA A 95 19.77 15.46 21.72
C ALA A 95 20.11 16.63 20.76
N ASP A 96 21.38 16.94 20.61
CA ASP A 96 21.85 18.07 19.78
C ASP A 96 22.06 17.65 18.32
N ASP A 97 22.07 16.34 18.03
CA ASP A 97 22.10 15.81 16.67
C ASP A 97 20.67 15.72 16.07
N ALA A 98 20.29 16.73 15.29
CA ALA A 98 18.97 16.80 14.67
C ALA A 98 18.68 15.61 13.73
N THR A 99 19.67 15.12 12.97
CA THR A 99 19.52 13.99 12.06
C THR A 99 19.34 12.69 12.84
N GLY A 100 20.17 12.45 13.83
CA GLY A 100 20.06 11.30 14.73
C GLY A 100 18.76 11.31 15.54
N ALA A 101 18.27 12.50 15.92
CA ALA A 101 16.97 12.66 16.58
C ALA A 101 15.80 12.24 15.67
N ALA A 102 15.85 12.58 14.38
CA ALA A 102 14.83 12.16 13.41
C ALA A 102 14.83 10.63 13.22
N PHE A 103 15.99 9.99 13.08
CA PHE A 103 16.08 8.52 13.02
C PHE A 103 15.55 7.86 14.29
N ARG A 104 15.86 8.43 15.46
CA ARG A 104 15.37 7.94 16.75
C ARG A 104 13.85 8.03 16.84
N GLU A 105 13.25 9.16 16.45
CA GLU A 105 11.81 9.34 16.44
C GLU A 105 11.09 8.31 15.58
N ARG A 106 11.59 8.04 14.39
CA ARG A 106 11.03 7.03 13.49
C ARG A 106 11.22 5.60 14.02
N ASP A 107 12.38 5.28 14.60
CA ASP A 107 12.62 3.99 15.26
C ASP A 107 11.69 3.78 16.46
N GLU A 108 11.44 4.80 17.26
CA GLU A 108 10.47 4.75 18.38
C GLU A 108 9.03 4.63 17.88
N THR A 109 8.68 5.30 16.78
CA THR A 109 7.38 5.12 16.14
C THR A 109 7.18 3.66 15.74
N LEU A 110 8.15 3.04 15.09
CA LEU A 110 8.10 1.64 14.71
C LEU A 110 7.92 0.70 15.91
N ARG A 111 8.60 0.99 17.04
CA ARG A 111 8.48 0.25 18.31
C ARG A 111 7.10 0.40 18.93
N SER A 112 6.61 1.63 19.03
CA SER A 112 5.34 1.96 19.69
C SER A 112 4.13 1.42 18.93
N GLN A 113 4.20 1.32 17.60
CA GLN A 113 3.16 0.75 16.76
C GLN A 113 3.10 -0.77 16.79
N HIS A 114 3.99 -1.44 17.51
CA HIS A 114 4.00 -2.90 17.65
C HIS A 114 4.07 -3.68 16.34
N TRP A 115 4.78 -3.16 15.36
CA TRP A 115 5.02 -3.85 14.11
C TRP A 115 5.74 -5.18 14.30
N ARG A 116 5.27 -6.22 13.60
CA ARG A 116 6.10 -7.41 13.41
C ARG A 116 7.24 -7.05 12.45
N PRO A 117 8.52 -7.35 12.77
CA PRO A 117 9.66 -6.94 11.94
C PRO A 117 9.52 -7.26 10.45
N LEU A 118 9.17 -8.50 10.11
CA LEU A 118 9.01 -8.92 8.71
C LEU A 118 7.88 -8.17 7.99
N SER A 119 6.78 -7.86 8.69
CA SER A 119 5.68 -7.11 8.09
C SER A 119 6.04 -5.65 7.87
N ALA A 120 6.80 -5.04 8.78
CA ALA A 120 7.30 -3.69 8.62
C ALA A 120 8.24 -3.58 7.41
N ALA A 121 9.17 -4.54 7.25
CA ALA A 121 10.06 -4.58 6.10
C ALA A 121 9.26 -4.77 4.79
N ALA A 122 8.34 -5.75 4.74
CA ALA A 122 7.52 -5.98 3.56
C ALA A 122 6.70 -4.74 3.18
N HIS A 123 6.13 -4.04 4.16
CA HIS A 123 5.38 -2.82 3.90
C HIS A 123 6.28 -1.70 3.37
N MET A 124 7.34 -1.36 4.09
CA MET A 124 8.17 -0.20 3.77
C MET A 124 8.93 -0.33 2.45
N PHE A 125 9.39 -1.54 2.10
CA PHE A 125 10.18 -1.78 0.90
C PHE A 125 9.37 -2.29 -0.30
N SER A 126 8.03 -2.35 -0.22
CA SER A 126 7.15 -2.60 -1.36
C SER A 126 6.38 -1.37 -1.84
N ARG A 127 6.53 -0.22 -1.18
CA ARG A 127 5.85 1.03 -1.58
C ARG A 127 6.50 1.63 -2.81
N TRP A 128 5.66 2.15 -3.68
CA TRP A 128 6.09 2.89 -4.86
C TRP A 128 6.09 4.40 -4.60
N GLY A 129 6.98 5.10 -5.28
CA GLY A 129 6.98 6.55 -5.38
C GLY A 129 7.44 6.95 -6.77
N ASP A 130 6.73 7.87 -7.39
CA ASP A 130 7.02 8.36 -8.76
C ASP A 130 7.12 7.25 -9.82
N MET A 131 6.51 6.08 -9.54
CA MET A 131 6.42 5.00 -10.53
C MET A 131 5.41 5.35 -11.61
N ARG A 132 5.77 5.04 -12.84
CA ARG A 132 4.90 5.13 -14.00
C ARG A 132 4.74 3.73 -14.56
N VAL A 133 3.50 3.26 -14.57
CA VAL A 133 3.13 2.06 -15.32
C VAL A 133 3.12 2.47 -16.79
N ASP A 134 4.30 2.53 -17.39
CA ASP A 134 4.44 2.91 -18.78
C ASP A 134 3.63 1.98 -19.68
N LYS A 135 3.04 2.55 -20.73
CA LYS A 135 2.39 1.78 -21.80
C LYS A 135 3.33 0.73 -22.42
N GLY A 136 4.65 0.91 -22.28
CA GLY A 136 5.66 -0.07 -22.65
C GLY A 136 5.82 -1.27 -21.69
N MET A 137 5.36 -1.16 -20.43
CA MET A 137 5.27 -2.30 -19.49
C MET A 137 3.93 -3.04 -19.60
N GLN A 138 2.95 -2.48 -20.29
CA GLN A 138 1.71 -3.16 -20.62
C GLN A 138 1.90 -3.85 -21.97
N PHE A 139 1.85 -5.17 -21.95
CA PHE A 139 1.81 -5.93 -23.18
C PHE A 139 0.55 -5.53 -23.95
N PRO A 140 0.65 -5.05 -25.20
CA PRO A 140 -0.51 -4.56 -25.98
C PRO A 140 -1.58 -5.63 -26.20
N SER A 141 -1.19 -6.91 -26.11
CA SER A 141 -2.10 -8.04 -26.26
C SER A 141 -1.75 -9.21 -25.33
N PHE A 142 -2.72 -10.09 -25.08
CA PHE A 142 -2.51 -11.31 -24.32
C PHE A 142 -1.54 -12.28 -25.03
N GLU A 143 -1.52 -12.25 -26.36
CA GLU A 143 -0.58 -13.02 -27.19
C GLU A 143 0.87 -12.61 -26.91
N GLU A 144 1.14 -11.33 -26.79
CA GLU A 144 2.50 -10.84 -26.45
C GLU A 144 2.94 -11.25 -25.05
N LEU A 145 2.01 -11.25 -24.07
CA LEU A 145 2.27 -11.82 -22.75
C LEU A 145 2.70 -13.29 -22.85
N VAL A 146 1.96 -14.10 -23.62
CA VAL A 146 2.27 -15.53 -23.82
C VAL A 146 3.60 -15.72 -24.52
N VAL A 147 3.93 -14.88 -25.48
CA VAL A 147 5.24 -14.92 -26.17
C VAL A 147 6.38 -14.62 -25.19
N SER A 148 6.20 -13.65 -24.30
CA SER A 148 7.24 -13.19 -23.38
C SER A 148 7.42 -14.07 -22.15
N TYR A 149 6.31 -14.59 -21.60
CA TYR A 149 6.32 -15.33 -20.33
C TYR A 149 5.94 -16.81 -20.45
N GLY A 150 5.61 -17.27 -21.65
CA GLY A 150 5.09 -18.61 -21.88
C GLY A 150 3.59 -18.73 -21.60
N THR A 151 3.05 -19.91 -21.87
CA THR A 151 1.63 -20.21 -21.62
C THR A 151 1.34 -20.12 -20.11
N PRO A 152 0.33 -19.35 -19.68
CA PRO A 152 -0.02 -19.27 -18.27
C PRO A 152 -0.52 -20.62 -17.74
N PRO A 153 -0.42 -20.87 -16.43
CA PRO A 153 -1.06 -22.02 -15.81
C PRO A 153 -2.56 -22.05 -16.11
N GLY A 154 -3.13 -23.25 -16.17
CA GLY A 154 -4.58 -23.41 -16.40
C GLY A 154 -5.41 -22.59 -15.38
N PRO A 155 -6.59 -22.09 -15.78
CA PRO A 155 -7.41 -21.21 -14.96
C PRO A 155 -7.99 -21.89 -13.70
N ALA A 156 -8.02 -23.23 -13.68
CA ALA A 156 -8.47 -24.04 -12.55
C ALA A 156 -7.49 -25.19 -12.28
N ILE A 157 -7.46 -25.66 -11.05
CA ILE A 157 -6.68 -26.84 -10.66
C ILE A 157 -7.61 -28.06 -10.67
N GLU A 158 -7.26 -29.06 -11.48
CA GLU A 158 -7.93 -30.35 -11.45
C GLU A 158 -7.40 -31.18 -10.27
N ARG A 159 -8.30 -31.69 -9.42
CA ARG A 159 -7.96 -32.46 -8.21
C ARG A 159 -8.36 -33.91 -8.28
N CYS A 160 -9.23 -34.30 -9.20
CA CYS A 160 -9.68 -35.66 -9.37
C CYS A 160 -9.79 -36.01 -10.86
N ALA A 161 -9.83 -37.30 -11.16
CA ALA A 161 -10.05 -37.77 -12.50
C ALA A 161 -11.49 -37.49 -12.99
N ASP A 162 -11.68 -37.46 -14.29
CA ASP A 162 -12.99 -37.29 -14.89
C ASP A 162 -14.01 -38.31 -14.34
N GLY A 163 -15.20 -37.83 -14.04
CA GLY A 163 -16.30 -38.63 -13.48
C GLY A 163 -16.23 -38.89 -11.98
N GLN A 164 -15.20 -38.45 -11.26
CA GLN A 164 -15.11 -38.55 -9.80
C GLN A 164 -15.64 -37.30 -9.08
N ALA A 165 -15.81 -36.19 -9.78
CA ALA A 165 -16.33 -34.96 -9.22
C ALA A 165 -17.84 -35.06 -8.90
N ILE A 166 -18.24 -34.50 -7.75
CA ILE A 166 -19.65 -34.32 -7.41
C ILE A 166 -20.13 -33.04 -8.06
N MET A 167 -20.95 -33.16 -9.08
CA MET A 167 -21.51 -32.00 -9.79
C MET A 167 -22.56 -31.30 -8.95
N LEU A 168 -22.43 -30.00 -8.78
CA LEU A 168 -23.41 -29.17 -8.07
C LEU A 168 -24.50 -28.71 -9.06
N PRO A 169 -25.76 -28.59 -8.60
CA PRO A 169 -26.81 -28.06 -9.46
C PRO A 169 -26.55 -26.57 -9.75
N PRO A 170 -26.99 -26.04 -10.89
CA PRO A 170 -26.90 -24.62 -11.17
C PRO A 170 -27.72 -23.82 -10.14
N PRO A 171 -27.21 -22.68 -9.68
CA PRO A 171 -27.93 -21.86 -8.70
C PRO A 171 -29.16 -21.19 -9.33
N GLU A 172 -30.21 -21.06 -8.53
CA GLU A 172 -31.35 -20.22 -8.89
C GLU A 172 -30.97 -18.74 -8.78
N ARG A 173 -31.52 -17.90 -9.68
CA ARG A 173 -31.25 -16.47 -9.68
C ARG A 173 -31.89 -15.78 -8.48
N ALA A 174 -31.12 -14.96 -7.75
CA ALA A 174 -31.53 -14.22 -6.57
C ALA A 174 -31.38 -12.70 -6.77
N ARG A 175 -31.96 -11.90 -5.87
CA ARG A 175 -31.97 -10.43 -5.99
C ARG A 175 -30.60 -9.77 -6.13
N LEU A 176 -29.57 -10.33 -5.53
CA LEU A 176 -28.21 -9.76 -5.57
C LEU A 176 -27.49 -10.09 -6.87
N ASP A 177 -27.91 -11.14 -7.58
CA ASP A 177 -27.21 -11.64 -8.77
C ASP A 177 -27.15 -10.60 -9.88
N ASP A 178 -28.20 -9.79 -10.06
CA ASP A 178 -28.21 -8.73 -11.07
C ASP A 178 -27.08 -7.74 -10.83
N THR A 179 -26.87 -7.31 -9.58
CA THR A 179 -25.78 -6.41 -9.23
C THR A 179 -24.41 -7.09 -9.38
N LEU A 180 -24.30 -8.36 -8.98
CA LEU A 180 -23.07 -9.14 -9.09
C LEU A 180 -22.65 -9.32 -10.56
N PHE A 181 -23.59 -9.65 -11.44
CA PHE A 181 -23.32 -9.83 -12.88
C PHE A 181 -23.03 -8.51 -13.60
N GLN A 182 -23.65 -7.41 -13.19
CA GLN A 182 -23.40 -6.10 -13.78
C GLN A 182 -22.10 -5.45 -13.33
N ARG A 183 -21.48 -5.92 -12.24
CA ARG A 183 -20.23 -5.39 -11.72
C ARG A 183 -19.06 -5.67 -12.69
N TYR A 184 -18.39 -4.62 -13.11
CA TYR A 184 -17.16 -4.68 -13.89
C TYR A 184 -16.16 -3.62 -13.42
N THR A 185 -14.90 -3.71 -13.84
CA THR A 185 -13.90 -2.68 -13.58
C THR A 185 -14.02 -1.60 -14.66
N GLY A 186 -14.49 -0.44 -14.25
CA GLY A 186 -14.61 0.73 -15.14
C GLY A 186 -13.25 1.33 -15.45
N ARG A 187 -13.05 1.63 -16.73
CA ARG A 187 -11.84 2.25 -17.27
C ARG A 187 -12.13 3.39 -18.25
N ASN A 188 -13.38 3.61 -18.57
CA ASN A 188 -13.80 4.64 -19.51
C ASN A 188 -14.81 5.54 -18.79
N PHE A 189 -14.30 6.55 -18.08
CA PHE A 189 -15.10 7.49 -17.32
C PHE A 189 -15.37 8.76 -18.14
N ASP A 190 -16.54 9.39 -17.93
CA ASP A 190 -16.85 10.71 -18.47
C ASP A 190 -16.13 11.80 -17.65
N GLY A 191 -15.07 12.36 -18.22
CA GLY A 191 -14.26 13.41 -17.60
C GLY A 191 -14.98 14.75 -17.39
N ALA A 192 -16.18 14.95 -17.97
CA ALA A 192 -17.00 16.13 -17.75
C ALA A 192 -18.11 15.91 -16.71
N ALA A 193 -18.45 14.66 -16.40
CA ALA A 193 -19.55 14.34 -15.51
C ALA A 193 -19.27 14.76 -14.06
N VAL A 194 -20.29 15.30 -13.42
CA VAL A 194 -20.29 15.66 -12.00
C VAL A 194 -21.01 14.59 -11.21
N LEU A 195 -20.35 14.05 -10.17
CA LEU A 195 -20.96 13.07 -9.28
C LEU A 195 -21.97 13.76 -8.36
N PRO A 196 -23.27 13.38 -8.38
CA PRO A 196 -24.26 13.98 -7.51
C PRO A 196 -23.92 13.79 -6.02
N MET A 197 -24.09 14.81 -5.19
CA MET A 197 -23.83 14.77 -3.76
C MET A 197 -24.55 13.61 -3.06
N ALA A 198 -25.82 13.38 -3.40
CA ALA A 198 -26.60 12.30 -2.80
C ALA A 198 -26.00 10.92 -3.07
N THR A 199 -25.46 10.72 -4.27
CA THR A 199 -24.79 9.48 -4.66
C THR A 199 -23.44 9.33 -3.94
N ALA A 200 -22.60 10.36 -3.94
CA ALA A 200 -21.34 10.37 -3.22
C ALA A 200 -21.55 10.08 -1.72
N SER A 201 -22.51 10.78 -1.10
CA SER A 201 -22.91 10.58 0.29
C SER A 201 -23.33 9.13 0.58
N ARG A 202 -24.20 8.55 -0.26
CA ARG A 202 -24.65 7.16 -0.11
C ARG A 202 -23.50 6.17 -0.22
N LEU A 203 -22.62 6.34 -1.19
CA LEU A 203 -21.45 5.47 -1.39
C LEU A 203 -20.53 5.52 -0.19
N LEU A 204 -20.14 6.70 0.28
CA LEU A 204 -19.26 6.88 1.43
C LEU A 204 -19.89 6.31 2.69
N GLN A 205 -21.16 6.63 2.97
CA GLN A 205 -21.81 6.19 4.19
C GLN A 205 -22.06 4.67 4.23
N ARG A 206 -22.45 4.06 3.10
CA ARG A 206 -22.76 2.62 3.07
C ARG A 206 -21.52 1.74 2.94
N ALA A 207 -20.50 2.16 2.20
CA ALA A 207 -19.27 1.38 2.10
C ALA A 207 -18.39 1.54 3.35
N PHE A 208 -18.25 2.76 3.87
CA PHE A 208 -17.21 3.10 4.84
C PHE A 208 -17.73 3.65 6.17
N GLY A 209 -18.95 4.18 6.20
CA GLY A 209 -19.53 4.83 7.37
C GLY A 209 -19.90 3.86 8.49
N SER A 210 -19.93 4.39 9.71
CA SER A 210 -20.44 3.67 10.86
C SER A 210 -21.98 3.60 10.84
N GLN A 211 -22.52 2.46 11.19
CA GLN A 211 -23.96 2.25 11.41
C GLN A 211 -24.33 2.32 12.89
N GLY A 212 -23.33 2.44 13.76
CA GLY A 212 -23.49 2.56 15.19
C GLY A 212 -22.16 2.46 15.91
N GLU A 213 -22.14 2.96 17.12
CA GLU A 213 -21.00 2.94 18.02
C GLU A 213 -21.43 2.30 19.33
N ARG A 214 -20.56 1.49 19.93
CA ARG A 214 -20.81 0.85 21.20
C ARG A 214 -19.58 0.92 22.08
N GLU A 215 -19.76 1.36 23.31
CA GLU A 215 -18.77 1.26 24.36
C GLU A 215 -18.73 -0.17 24.90
N MET A 216 -17.56 -0.80 24.86
CA MET A 216 -17.33 -2.18 25.30
C MET A 216 -16.64 -2.25 26.65
N ALA A 217 -15.92 -1.19 27.03
CA ALA A 217 -15.30 -0.96 28.32
C ALA A 217 -15.11 0.58 28.47
N PRO A 218 -14.79 1.11 29.65
CA PRO A 218 -14.53 2.54 29.82
C PRO A 218 -13.55 3.07 28.78
N ASP A 219 -13.98 4.08 28.02
CA ASP A 219 -13.23 4.73 26.92
C ASP A 219 -12.84 3.81 25.75
N ALA A 220 -13.39 2.60 25.67
CA ALA A 220 -13.11 1.63 24.62
C ALA A 220 -14.32 1.41 23.72
N PHE A 221 -14.33 2.06 22.56
CA PHE A 221 -15.42 2.05 21.58
C PHE A 221 -15.14 1.15 20.38
N VAL A 222 -16.19 0.48 19.92
CA VAL A 222 -16.20 -0.28 18.66
C VAL A 222 -17.27 0.26 17.73
N LEU A 223 -16.99 0.21 16.43
CA LEU A 223 -17.91 0.64 15.40
C LEU A 223 -18.62 -0.58 14.79
N LYS A 224 -19.88 -0.39 14.42
CA LYS A 224 -20.59 -1.31 13.51
C LYS A 224 -20.55 -0.72 12.12
N LYS A 225 -19.84 -1.37 11.18
CA LYS A 225 -19.90 -1.07 9.76
C LYS A 225 -20.61 -2.20 9.00
N LEU A 226 -20.96 -1.98 7.74
CA LEU A 226 -21.65 -2.98 6.92
C LEU A 226 -20.70 -4.07 6.43
N SER A 227 -19.44 -3.72 6.14
CA SER A 227 -18.39 -4.71 5.84
C SER A 227 -17.81 -5.29 7.12
N PRO A 228 -17.38 -6.56 7.12
CA PRO A 228 -16.68 -7.15 8.26
C PRO A 228 -15.27 -6.59 8.39
N SER A 229 -14.68 -6.72 9.58
CA SER A 229 -13.28 -6.40 9.85
C SER A 229 -12.71 -7.38 10.86
N ALA A 230 -11.42 -7.65 10.77
CA ALA A 230 -10.71 -8.51 11.69
C ALA A 230 -10.86 -8.03 13.13
N GLY A 231 -11.47 -8.88 13.98
CA GLY A 231 -11.76 -8.54 15.38
C GLY A 231 -12.72 -7.38 15.60
N GLY A 232 -13.41 -6.92 14.55
CA GLY A 232 -14.33 -5.78 14.61
C GLY A 232 -13.63 -4.43 14.82
N LEU A 233 -12.33 -4.32 14.50
CA LEU A 233 -11.52 -3.15 14.80
C LEU A 233 -11.72 -2.00 13.81
N HIS A 234 -12.07 -2.31 12.55
CA HIS A 234 -12.28 -1.33 11.47
C HIS A 234 -11.15 -0.29 11.36
N PRO A 235 -9.90 -0.74 11.17
CA PRO A 235 -8.74 0.16 11.18
C PRO A 235 -8.62 1.01 9.91
N THR A 236 -9.31 0.64 8.82
CA THR A 236 -9.20 1.35 7.54
C THR A 236 -9.92 2.69 7.61
N GLU A 237 -9.13 3.74 7.49
CA GLU A 237 -9.56 5.12 7.25
C GLU A 237 -9.73 5.38 5.76
N VAL A 238 -10.50 6.39 5.43
CA VAL A 238 -10.88 6.73 4.07
C VAL A 238 -10.53 8.18 3.78
N TYR A 239 -9.69 8.36 2.78
CA TYR A 239 -9.34 9.68 2.28
C TYR A 239 -9.92 9.87 0.89
N VAL A 240 -10.48 11.03 0.63
CA VAL A 240 -11.20 11.33 -0.59
C VAL A 240 -10.50 12.43 -1.36
N MET A 241 -10.18 12.18 -2.62
CA MET A 241 -9.87 13.22 -3.58
C MET A 241 -11.14 13.51 -4.38
N ALA A 242 -11.72 14.68 -4.17
CA ALA A 242 -12.85 15.17 -4.93
C ALA A 242 -12.33 15.97 -6.13
N GLN A 243 -12.69 15.56 -7.34
CA GLN A 243 -12.40 16.28 -8.57
C GLN A 243 -13.64 17.02 -9.06
N ARG A 244 -14.77 16.31 -9.16
CA ARG A 244 -16.03 16.80 -9.70
C ARG A 244 -17.20 16.19 -8.91
N VAL A 245 -17.36 16.58 -7.65
CA VAL A 245 -18.48 16.20 -6.78
C VAL A 245 -19.34 17.41 -6.53
N GLU A 246 -20.66 17.28 -6.74
CA GLU A 246 -21.63 18.36 -6.55
C GLU A 246 -21.51 18.96 -5.15
N GLY A 247 -21.35 20.28 -5.06
CA GLY A 247 -21.26 20.99 -3.78
C GLY A 247 -20.00 20.78 -2.98
N VAL A 248 -19.00 20.05 -3.50
CA VAL A 248 -17.68 19.86 -2.88
C VAL A 248 -16.62 20.52 -3.75
N ALA A 249 -15.83 21.40 -3.15
CA ALA A 249 -14.70 22.01 -3.86
C ALA A 249 -13.67 20.92 -4.25
N PRO A 250 -12.95 21.06 -5.38
CA PRO A 250 -11.84 20.18 -5.69
C PRO A 250 -10.80 20.21 -4.60
N GLY A 251 -10.29 19.04 -4.20
CA GLY A 251 -9.33 18.95 -3.10
C GLY A 251 -9.30 17.60 -2.40
N LEU A 252 -8.58 17.57 -1.29
CA LEU A 252 -8.33 16.39 -0.47
C LEU A 252 -9.10 16.48 0.84
N TYR A 253 -9.69 15.36 1.23
CA TYR A 253 -10.54 15.28 2.41
C TYR A 253 -10.29 13.96 3.16
N HIS A 254 -10.44 13.98 4.49
CA HIS A 254 -10.66 12.79 5.28
C HIS A 254 -12.18 12.55 5.41
N TYR A 255 -12.64 11.33 5.24
CA TYR A 255 -14.01 10.96 5.50
C TYR A 255 -14.19 10.46 6.94
N HIS A 256 -14.87 11.22 7.77
CA HIS A 256 -15.14 10.83 9.15
C HIS A 256 -16.33 9.86 9.23
N PRO A 257 -16.11 8.56 9.58
CA PRO A 257 -17.13 7.52 9.43
C PRO A 257 -18.30 7.64 10.40
N VAL A 258 -18.11 8.24 11.57
CA VAL A 258 -19.16 8.39 12.60
C VAL A 258 -20.00 9.64 12.33
N ARG A 259 -19.36 10.77 12.03
CA ARG A 259 -20.05 12.04 11.72
C ARG A 259 -20.62 12.11 10.31
N HIS A 260 -20.26 11.16 9.45
CA HIS A 260 -20.60 11.17 8.04
C HIS A 260 -20.26 12.51 7.38
N ALA A 261 -19.01 12.92 7.47
CA ALA A 261 -18.55 14.23 7.05
C ALA A 261 -17.23 14.13 6.27
N LEU A 262 -17.04 15.03 5.32
CA LEU A 262 -15.77 15.28 4.67
C LEU A 262 -15.03 16.38 5.43
N GLU A 263 -13.88 16.06 5.96
CA GLU A 263 -13.00 16.98 6.70
C GLU A 263 -11.92 17.46 5.72
N PRO A 264 -11.86 18.76 5.37
CA PRO A 264 -10.92 19.26 4.39
C PRO A 264 -9.47 19.17 4.91
N LEU A 265 -8.59 18.64 4.05
CA LEU A 265 -7.15 18.55 4.30
C LEU A 265 -6.37 19.56 3.45
N ALA A 266 -6.66 19.59 2.14
CA ALA A 266 -6.01 20.52 1.23
C ALA A 266 -6.99 20.96 0.12
N ALA A 267 -7.07 22.28 -0.12
CA ALA A 267 -7.75 22.82 -1.28
C ALA A 267 -6.86 22.68 -2.51
N MET A 268 -7.43 22.28 -3.64
CA MET A 268 -6.74 22.13 -4.92
C MET A 268 -7.61 22.71 -6.03
N ASP A 269 -6.99 23.07 -7.13
CA ASP A 269 -7.74 23.37 -8.35
C ASP A 269 -7.89 22.08 -9.22
N THR A 270 -8.64 22.20 -10.32
CA THR A 270 -8.92 21.06 -11.20
C THR A 270 -7.65 20.50 -11.86
N ALA A 271 -6.68 21.34 -12.19
CA ALA A 271 -5.43 20.89 -12.78
C ALA A 271 -4.57 20.12 -11.77
N GLN A 272 -4.49 20.61 -10.55
CA GLN A 272 -3.77 19.96 -9.47
C GLN A 272 -4.38 18.60 -9.08
N THR A 273 -5.73 18.50 -9.05
CA THR A 273 -6.36 17.21 -8.76
C THR A 273 -6.16 16.21 -9.89
N ALA A 274 -6.18 16.64 -11.16
CA ALA A 274 -5.93 15.78 -12.32
C ALA A 274 -4.48 15.26 -12.33
N GLU A 275 -3.50 16.14 -12.06
CA GLU A 275 -2.09 15.74 -11.94
C GLU A 275 -1.87 14.74 -10.79
N LEU A 276 -2.46 15.02 -9.63
CA LEU A 276 -2.35 14.12 -8.50
C LEU A 276 -3.05 12.79 -8.78
N ALA A 277 -4.23 12.79 -9.44
CA ALA A 277 -4.92 11.56 -9.85
C ALA A 277 -4.01 10.65 -10.66
N MET A 278 -3.32 11.20 -11.66
CA MET A 278 -2.39 10.46 -12.50
C MET A 278 -1.25 9.83 -11.67
N ARG A 279 -0.63 10.63 -10.80
CA ARG A 279 0.44 10.13 -9.92
C ARG A 279 -0.04 9.06 -8.95
N MET A 280 -1.19 9.26 -8.31
CA MET A 280 -1.75 8.32 -7.33
C MET A 280 -1.92 6.91 -7.91
N VAL A 281 -2.36 6.82 -9.16
CA VAL A 281 -2.59 5.54 -9.84
C VAL A 281 -1.44 5.11 -10.76
N ALA A 282 -0.23 5.61 -10.53
CA ALA A 282 0.98 5.24 -11.26
C ALA A 282 0.80 5.31 -12.79
N ASP A 283 0.27 6.43 -13.28
CA ASP A 283 0.00 6.72 -14.69
C ASP A 283 -1.02 5.76 -15.37
N GLN A 284 -1.88 5.10 -14.61
CA GLN A 284 -3.03 4.37 -15.16
C GLN A 284 -4.11 5.35 -15.63
N ASP A 285 -3.87 5.99 -16.79
CA ASP A 285 -4.65 7.11 -17.33
C ASP A 285 -6.17 6.85 -17.43
N TRP A 286 -6.56 5.60 -17.59
CA TRP A 286 -7.96 5.19 -17.66
C TRP A 286 -8.75 5.36 -16.35
N PHE A 287 -8.11 5.69 -15.23
CA PHE A 287 -8.79 5.95 -13.95
C PHE A 287 -8.89 7.42 -13.59
N VAL A 288 -8.14 8.31 -14.26
CA VAL A 288 -7.97 9.71 -13.84
C VAL A 288 -9.24 10.54 -14.00
N ASP A 289 -10.13 10.14 -14.90
CA ASP A 289 -11.39 10.84 -15.14
C ASP A 289 -12.50 10.48 -14.14
N ALA A 290 -12.22 9.64 -13.15
CA ALA A 290 -13.18 9.41 -12.07
C ALA A 290 -13.42 10.70 -11.27
N PRO A 291 -14.67 11.17 -11.10
CA PRO A 291 -14.96 12.41 -10.38
C PRO A 291 -14.64 12.36 -8.89
N MET A 292 -14.50 11.17 -8.32
CA MET A 292 -14.15 10.92 -6.94
C MET A 292 -13.22 9.71 -6.85
N MET A 293 -12.06 9.90 -6.25
CA MET A 293 -11.14 8.83 -5.87
C MET A 293 -11.05 8.68 -4.37
N ILE A 294 -10.89 7.46 -3.91
CA ILE A 294 -10.91 7.08 -2.50
C ILE A 294 -9.65 6.30 -2.20
N VAL A 295 -8.81 6.81 -1.32
CA VAL A 295 -7.65 6.12 -0.76
C VAL A 295 -8.08 5.33 0.46
N LEU A 296 -7.79 4.05 0.48
CA LEU A 296 -7.95 3.18 1.63
C LEU A 296 -6.60 3.11 2.37
N ALA A 297 -6.54 3.70 3.56
CA ALA A 297 -5.34 3.68 4.40
C ALA A 297 -5.66 3.04 5.75
N ALA A 298 -4.90 2.03 6.13
CA ALA A 298 -5.12 1.33 7.38
C ALA A 298 -4.36 1.99 8.53
N ARG A 299 -5.07 2.44 9.55
CA ARG A 299 -4.48 2.94 10.80
C ARG A 299 -3.90 1.77 11.59
N VAL A 300 -2.57 1.64 11.52
CA VAL A 300 -1.79 0.51 12.05
C VAL A 300 -2.02 0.34 13.55
N GLU A 301 -1.96 1.43 14.31
CA GLU A 301 -2.16 1.43 15.75
C GLU A 301 -3.48 0.76 16.15
N ARG A 302 -4.58 1.05 15.45
CA ARG A 302 -5.91 0.50 15.74
C ARG A 302 -5.95 -1.03 15.63
N ASN A 303 -5.27 -1.59 14.64
CA ASN A 303 -5.21 -3.03 14.43
C ASN A 303 -4.20 -3.70 15.35
N PHE A 304 -2.99 -3.13 15.45
CA PHE A 304 -1.89 -3.71 16.20
C PHE A 304 -2.03 -3.51 17.72
N TRP A 305 -2.91 -2.60 18.16
CA TRP A 305 -3.32 -2.56 19.55
C TRP A 305 -3.75 -3.94 20.07
N LYS A 306 -4.53 -4.68 19.28
CA LYS A 306 -4.99 -6.02 19.61
C LYS A 306 -4.02 -7.11 19.14
N TYR A 307 -3.46 -6.95 17.95
CA TYR A 307 -2.67 -7.98 17.25
C TYR A 307 -1.17 -7.67 17.26
N ARG A 308 -0.65 -7.24 18.40
CA ARG A 308 0.77 -6.87 18.59
C ARG A 308 1.72 -7.95 18.09
N ASN A 309 2.63 -7.60 17.20
CA ASN A 309 3.64 -8.53 16.65
C ASN A 309 3.07 -9.84 16.08
N HIS A 310 1.76 -9.92 15.84
CA HIS A 310 1.12 -11.13 15.34
C HIS A 310 1.41 -11.32 13.85
N ALA A 311 1.82 -12.53 13.46
CA ALA A 311 2.23 -12.86 12.09
C ALA A 311 1.14 -12.58 11.02
N LYS A 312 -0.14 -12.61 11.38
CA LYS A 312 -1.27 -12.43 10.48
C LYS A 312 -1.89 -11.03 10.53
N ALA A 313 -1.44 -10.15 11.45
CA ALA A 313 -2.03 -8.83 11.63
C ALA A 313 -1.98 -7.99 10.34
N TYR A 314 -0.85 -7.99 9.67
CA TYR A 314 -0.66 -7.30 8.38
C TYR A 314 -1.64 -7.81 7.29
N ARG A 315 -1.82 -9.13 7.19
CA ARG A 315 -2.77 -9.72 6.22
C ARG A 315 -4.22 -9.33 6.49
N ALA A 316 -4.58 -9.14 7.76
CA ALA A 316 -5.92 -8.71 8.14
C ALA A 316 -6.26 -7.32 7.58
N LEU A 317 -5.29 -6.40 7.56
CA LEU A 317 -5.47 -5.06 6.98
C LEU A 317 -5.80 -5.12 5.49
N LEU A 318 -5.11 -5.98 4.75
CA LEU A 318 -5.36 -6.16 3.30
C LEU A 318 -6.73 -6.78 3.03
N LEU A 319 -7.14 -7.76 3.85
CA LEU A 319 -8.47 -8.39 3.75
C LEU A 319 -9.59 -7.37 4.05
N ASP A 320 -9.41 -6.54 5.07
CA ASP A 320 -10.38 -5.49 5.42
C ASP A 320 -10.58 -4.49 4.26
N ALA A 321 -9.48 -4.07 3.62
CA ALA A 321 -9.54 -3.20 2.43
C ALA A 321 -10.28 -3.90 1.26
N GLY A 322 -10.06 -5.20 1.06
CA GLY A 322 -10.78 -6.00 0.06
C GLY A 322 -12.28 -6.06 0.33
N HIS A 323 -12.71 -6.22 1.59
CA HIS A 323 -14.13 -6.18 1.95
C HIS A 323 -14.78 -4.81 1.65
N LEU A 324 -14.09 -3.73 1.99
CA LEU A 324 -14.57 -2.37 1.77
C LEU A 324 -14.66 -2.04 0.29
N SER A 325 -13.63 -2.36 -0.48
CA SER A 325 -13.59 -2.10 -1.92
C SER A 325 -14.66 -2.88 -2.68
N GLN A 326 -14.91 -4.15 -2.34
CA GLN A 326 -16.00 -4.92 -2.94
C GLN A 326 -17.36 -4.34 -2.58
N THR A 327 -17.57 -3.92 -1.34
CA THR A 327 -18.83 -3.25 -0.94
C THR A 327 -19.04 -1.96 -1.74
N PHE A 328 -17.98 -1.17 -1.93
CA PHE A 328 -18.01 0.03 -2.76
C PHE A 328 -18.37 -0.28 -4.23
N TYR A 329 -17.76 -1.31 -4.83
CA TYR A 329 -18.08 -1.77 -6.17
C TYR A 329 -19.57 -2.06 -6.35
N LEU A 330 -20.13 -2.88 -5.44
CA LEU A 330 -21.55 -3.28 -5.53
C LEU A 330 -22.50 -2.08 -5.40
N LEU A 331 -22.17 -1.14 -4.51
CA LEU A 331 -22.97 0.08 -4.33
C LEU A 331 -22.89 1.01 -5.54
N ALA A 332 -21.72 1.15 -6.16
CA ALA A 332 -21.55 1.92 -7.39
C ALA A 332 -22.29 1.27 -8.56
N THR A 333 -22.20 -0.05 -8.70
CA THR A 333 -22.93 -0.84 -9.71
C THR A 333 -24.45 -0.69 -9.55
N GLU A 334 -24.97 -0.78 -8.31
CA GLU A 334 -26.40 -0.56 -8.03
C GLU A 334 -26.84 0.87 -8.41
N ALA A 335 -25.94 1.85 -8.30
CA ALA A 335 -26.18 3.22 -8.73
C ALA A 335 -25.98 3.44 -10.25
N GLY A 336 -25.74 2.38 -11.02
CA GLY A 336 -25.53 2.43 -12.47
C GLY A 336 -24.17 3.00 -12.88
N MET A 337 -23.20 3.00 -12.00
CA MET A 337 -21.86 3.56 -12.23
C MET A 337 -20.79 2.48 -12.27
N PRO A 338 -19.88 2.51 -13.27
CA PRO A 338 -18.64 1.76 -13.21
C PRO A 338 -17.77 2.22 -12.02
N ALA A 339 -17.02 1.29 -11.48
CA ALA A 339 -16.08 1.56 -10.42
C ALA A 339 -14.76 0.82 -10.67
N PHE A 340 -13.73 1.20 -9.94
CA PHE A 340 -12.45 0.49 -9.95
C PHE A 340 -11.84 0.37 -8.54
N VAL A 341 -10.94 -0.56 -8.38
CA VAL A 341 -9.93 -0.61 -7.31
C VAL A 341 -8.60 -0.98 -7.94
N THR A 342 -7.54 -0.29 -7.55
CA THR A 342 -6.17 -0.60 -7.95
C THR A 342 -5.26 -0.58 -6.73
N ALA A 343 -4.34 -1.55 -6.68
CA ALA A 343 -3.23 -1.59 -5.73
C ALA A 343 -1.89 -1.20 -6.39
N ALA A 344 -1.89 -0.97 -7.71
CA ALA A 344 -0.75 -0.37 -8.41
C ALA A 344 -0.84 1.14 -8.25
N VAL A 345 -0.36 1.63 -7.11
CA VAL A 345 -0.46 3.03 -6.67
C VAL A 345 0.91 3.52 -6.20
N ASN A 346 1.12 4.82 -6.27
CA ASN A 346 2.30 5.47 -5.70
C ASN A 346 2.01 5.85 -4.25
N GLU A 347 2.23 4.95 -3.31
CA GLU A 347 1.95 5.16 -1.89
C GLU A 347 2.69 6.38 -1.34
N VAL A 348 3.94 6.58 -1.72
CA VAL A 348 4.76 7.72 -1.25
C VAL A 348 4.18 9.06 -1.69
N ASP A 349 3.63 9.15 -2.92
CA ASP A 349 2.97 10.36 -3.40
C ASP A 349 1.64 10.61 -2.70
N ILE A 350 0.87 9.56 -2.46
CA ILE A 350 -0.39 9.61 -1.70
C ILE A 350 -0.11 10.06 -0.26
N GLU A 351 0.84 9.43 0.42
CA GLU A 351 1.25 9.76 1.79
C GLU A 351 1.63 11.23 1.91
N ARG A 352 2.44 11.73 0.99
CA ARG A 352 2.84 13.14 0.94
C ARG A 352 1.65 14.08 0.73
N ALA A 353 0.76 13.75 -0.20
CA ALA A 353 -0.39 14.59 -0.55
C ALA A 353 -1.40 14.69 0.61
N PHE A 354 -1.67 13.59 1.30
CA PHE A 354 -2.64 13.52 2.38
C PHE A 354 -2.02 13.73 3.78
N GLY A 355 -0.69 13.88 3.89
CA GLY A 355 0.02 14.05 5.17
C GLY A 355 0.03 12.78 6.03
N LEU A 356 0.15 11.61 5.41
CA LEU A 356 0.15 10.32 6.09
C LEU A 356 1.57 9.88 6.47
N ASP A 357 1.70 9.24 7.63
CA ASP A 357 2.94 8.59 8.06
C ASP A 357 2.85 7.08 7.74
N PRO A 358 3.68 6.54 6.84
CA PRO A 358 3.59 5.14 6.42
C PRO A 358 3.76 4.12 7.56
N LEU A 359 4.36 4.51 8.67
CA LEU A 359 4.48 3.65 9.86
C LEU A 359 3.20 3.62 10.70
N LYS A 360 2.28 4.57 10.48
CA LYS A 360 1.00 4.72 11.20
C LYS A 360 -0.20 4.50 10.30
N ASP A 361 -0.12 4.99 9.04
CA ASP A 361 -1.22 5.05 8.08
C ASP A 361 -0.81 4.32 6.79
N MET A 362 -1.00 3.01 6.77
CA MET A 362 -0.62 2.17 5.65
C MET A 362 -1.58 2.35 4.47
N VAL A 363 -1.16 3.01 3.41
CA VAL A 363 -1.90 3.06 2.14
C VAL A 363 -1.99 1.65 1.54
N VAL A 364 -3.18 1.22 1.14
CA VAL A 364 -3.45 -0.15 0.64
C VAL A 364 -3.90 -0.14 -0.82
N ALA A 365 -4.82 0.74 -1.17
CA ALA A 365 -5.42 0.78 -2.50
C ALA A 365 -6.11 2.12 -2.76
N VAL A 366 -6.34 2.40 -4.04
CA VAL A 366 -7.21 3.48 -4.50
C VAL A 366 -8.44 2.88 -5.18
N CYS A 367 -9.61 3.36 -4.79
CA CYS A 367 -10.88 3.08 -5.45
C CYS A 367 -11.39 4.35 -6.15
N GLY A 368 -12.29 4.19 -7.10
CA GLY A 368 -13.01 5.31 -7.70
C GLY A 368 -14.25 4.84 -8.44
N CYS A 369 -15.14 5.77 -8.71
CA CYS A 369 -16.32 5.54 -9.54
C CYS A 369 -16.71 6.83 -10.27
N GLY A 370 -17.50 6.69 -11.31
CA GLY A 370 -18.00 7.83 -12.08
C GLY A 370 -19.04 7.40 -13.10
N MET A 371 -19.51 8.34 -13.91
CA MET A 371 -20.34 8.03 -15.05
C MET A 371 -19.51 7.38 -16.16
N ALA A 372 -20.07 6.39 -16.84
CA ALA A 372 -19.42 5.79 -18.00
C ALA A 372 -19.31 6.79 -19.14
N SER A 373 -18.18 6.85 -19.80
CA SER A 373 -18.02 7.53 -21.09
C SER A 373 -18.81 6.81 -22.18
N GLY A 374 -19.25 7.55 -23.19
CA GLY A 374 -19.80 6.98 -24.42
C GLY A 374 -18.73 6.35 -25.33
N ALA A 375 -17.44 6.66 -25.12
CA ALA A 375 -16.29 6.07 -25.82
C ALA A 375 -15.75 4.88 -25.04
N GLN A 376 -15.16 3.90 -25.74
CA GLN A 376 -14.46 2.77 -25.14
C GLN A 376 -13.00 2.79 -25.62
N ASP A 377 -12.19 3.60 -24.97
CA ASP A 377 -10.77 3.72 -25.28
C ASP A 377 -9.94 2.59 -24.65
N THR A 378 -10.46 2.01 -23.57
CA THR A 378 -9.82 0.89 -22.84
C THR A 378 -10.82 -0.26 -22.70
N VAL A 379 -10.33 -1.50 -22.85
CA VAL A 379 -11.15 -2.71 -22.76
C VAL A 379 -11.73 -2.89 -21.35
N GLU A 380 -13.03 -3.10 -21.29
CA GLU A 380 -13.78 -3.45 -20.08
C GLU A 380 -14.42 -4.82 -20.25
N MET A 381 -14.12 -5.73 -19.34
CA MET A 381 -14.72 -7.07 -19.33
C MET A 381 -16.06 -7.01 -18.61
N ARG A 382 -17.14 -7.12 -19.34
CA ARG A 382 -18.51 -7.16 -18.83
C ARG A 382 -19.07 -8.57 -18.95
N TYR A 383 -19.96 -8.93 -18.02
CA TYR A 383 -20.70 -10.18 -18.15
C TYR A 383 -21.70 -10.07 -19.31
N GLU A 384 -21.62 -11.00 -20.24
CA GLU A 384 -22.59 -11.20 -21.31
C GLU A 384 -23.39 -12.46 -20.95
N PRO A 385 -24.72 -12.37 -20.76
CA PRO A 385 -25.56 -13.49 -20.34
C PRO A 385 -25.70 -14.56 -21.43
#